data_b49cffd316961b62cc2e892e92df3c55
#
_entry.id   b49cffd316961b62cc2e892e92df3c55
#
_cell.length_a   1.000
_cell.length_b   1.000
_cell.length_c   1.000
_cell.angle_alpha   90.00
_cell.angle_beta   90.00
_cell.angle_gamma   90.00
#
_symmetry.space_group_name_H-M   'P 1'
#
loop_
_entity.id
_entity.type
_entity.pdbx_description
1 polymer ?
#
loop_
_entity_poly.entity_id
_entity_poly.type
_entity_poly.pdbx_seq_one_letter_code
_entity_poly.pdbx_strand_id
1 'polypeptide(L)'
;MKIYEGARHLDGAIVTVDGHKLPPRNDLRLLSKAGFEWTYEGAGPAQLALALLADHLGDDAAALANYERFMREVVAHLDNAWRLTSADIDAALDRG
;
A
#
# COMPACT_ATOMS: atom_id res chain seq x y z
N MET A 1 4.08 -8.18 -14.70
CA MET A 1 3.87 -8.24 -13.23
C MET A 1 4.62 -7.10 -12.57
N LYS A 2 3.95 -6.34 -11.72
CA LYS A 2 4.59 -5.25 -10.98
C LYS A 2 5.16 -5.77 -9.66
N ILE A 3 6.23 -5.12 -9.22
CA ILE A 3 6.88 -5.42 -7.94
C ILE A 3 6.83 -4.16 -7.07
N TYR A 4 6.22 -4.29 -5.90
CA TYR A 4 6.11 -3.23 -4.91
C TYR A 4 7.07 -3.54 -3.77
N GLU A 5 7.86 -2.56 -3.37
CA GLU A 5 8.85 -2.73 -2.31
C GLU A 5 8.81 -1.55 -1.34
N GLY A 6 9.05 -1.84 -0.08
CA GLY A 6 9.11 -0.81 0.94
C GLY A 6 10.25 -1.08 1.90
N ALA A 7 10.86 0.00 2.40
CA ALA A 7 11.91 -0.07 3.40
C ALA A 7 11.94 1.24 4.18
N ARG A 8 12.42 1.17 5.42
CA ARG A 8 12.64 2.35 6.24
C ARG A 8 14.10 2.76 6.16
N HIS A 9 14.31 4.04 5.89
CA HIS A 9 15.63 4.67 5.82
C HIS A 9 15.71 5.79 6.85
N LEU A 10 16.91 6.36 7.01
CA LEU A 10 17.09 7.47 7.95
C LEU A 10 16.15 8.64 7.66
N ASP A 11 15.84 8.87 6.39
CA ASP A 11 14.98 9.95 5.94
C ASP A 11 13.49 9.58 5.90
N GLY A 12 13.14 8.37 6.35
CA GLY A 12 11.76 7.93 6.42
C GLY A 12 11.47 6.69 5.60
N ALA A 13 10.18 6.37 5.47
CA ALA A 13 9.72 5.22 4.73
C ALA A 13 9.70 5.51 3.23
N ILE A 14 10.27 4.59 2.45
CA ILE A 14 10.30 4.71 0.99
C ILE A 14 9.58 3.50 0.40
N VAL A 15 8.61 3.76 -0.49
CA VAL A 15 7.87 2.71 -1.18
C VAL A 15 7.98 2.93 -2.68
N THR A 16 8.30 1.86 -3.41
CA THR A 16 8.45 1.93 -4.86
C THR A 16 7.57 0.89 -5.55
N VAL A 17 7.25 1.16 -6.81
CA VAL A 17 6.65 0.21 -7.73
C VAL A 17 7.55 0.15 -8.96
N ASP A 18 8.08 -1.05 -9.23
CA ASP A 18 9.04 -1.28 -10.32
C ASP A 18 10.20 -0.27 -10.32
N GLY A 19 10.68 0.08 -9.11
CA GLY A 19 11.81 0.99 -8.91
C GLY A 19 11.46 2.47 -8.90
N HIS A 20 10.20 2.84 -9.16
CA HIS A 20 9.74 4.23 -9.13
C HIS A 20 8.94 4.51 -7.87
N LYS A 21 8.99 5.73 -7.36
CA LYS A 21 8.22 6.08 -6.16
C LYS A 21 6.73 5.85 -6.40
N LEU A 22 6.09 5.19 -5.43
CA LEU A 22 4.64 4.99 -5.46
C LEU A 22 3.95 6.29 -5.05
N PRO A 23 3.07 6.86 -5.90
CA PRO A 23 2.30 8.05 -5.52
C PRO A 23 1.37 7.73 -4.35
N PRO A 24 1.26 8.64 -3.36
CA PRO A 24 0.40 8.39 -2.19
C PRO A 24 -1.09 8.47 -2.49
N ARG A 25 -1.49 9.02 -3.62
CA ARG A 25 -2.87 9.16 -4.05
C ARG A 25 -3.72 9.95 -3.05
N ASN A 26 -3.15 11.06 -2.56
CA ASN A 26 -3.87 11.98 -1.67
C ASN A 26 -5.07 12.62 -2.37
N ASP A 27 -5.06 12.63 -3.70
CA ASP A 27 -6.18 13.08 -4.53
C ASP A 27 -7.44 12.22 -4.34
N LEU A 28 -7.27 10.92 -4.04
CA LEU A 28 -8.40 10.03 -3.76
C LEU A 28 -8.89 10.22 -2.32
N ARG A 29 -7.98 10.22 -1.38
CA ARG A 29 -8.28 10.44 0.03
C ARG A 29 -6.99 10.71 0.79
N LEU A 30 -6.93 11.79 1.53
CA LEU A 30 -5.80 12.09 2.40
C LEU A 30 -6.03 11.44 3.76
N LEU A 31 -5.45 10.26 3.98
CA LEU A 31 -5.57 9.52 5.23
C LEU A 31 -4.42 9.83 6.17
N SER A 32 -3.21 10.02 5.64
CA SER A 32 -2.02 10.30 6.43
C SER A 32 -1.22 11.44 5.82
N LYS A 33 -1.02 12.51 6.59
CA LYS A 33 -0.17 13.63 6.17
C LYS A 33 1.32 13.28 6.30
N ALA A 34 1.65 12.29 7.10
CA ALA A 34 3.03 11.88 7.34
C ALA A 34 3.55 10.89 6.30
N GLY A 35 2.72 10.44 5.36
CA GLY A 35 3.11 9.51 4.32
C GLY A 35 2.77 8.06 4.66
N PHE A 36 3.49 7.13 4.02
CA PHE A 36 3.25 5.70 4.16
C PHE A 36 3.85 5.13 5.45
N GLU A 37 3.15 4.15 6.01
CA GLU A 37 3.67 3.31 7.08
C GLU A 37 3.14 1.89 6.93
N TRP A 38 3.61 0.98 7.78
CA TRP A 38 3.19 -0.42 7.80
C TRP A 38 3.59 -1.05 9.14
N THR A 39 3.29 -2.32 9.34
CA THR A 39 3.52 -3.13 10.55
C THR A 39 2.47 -2.96 11.63
N TYR A 40 1.51 -2.06 11.47
CA TYR A 40 0.44 -1.82 12.44
C TYR A 40 -0.78 -1.29 11.69
N GLU A 41 -1.93 -1.22 12.36
CA GLU A 41 -3.14 -0.61 11.80
C GLU A 41 -3.17 0.88 12.14
N GLY A 42 -3.44 1.72 11.15
CA GLY A 42 -3.50 3.16 11.36
C GLY A 42 -3.58 3.93 10.06
N ALA A 43 -3.45 5.25 10.16
CA ALA A 43 -3.59 6.16 9.01
C ALA A 43 -2.49 5.97 7.97
N GLY A 44 -1.23 5.86 8.39
CA GLY A 44 -0.11 5.64 7.48
C GLY A 44 -0.24 4.33 6.70
N PRO A 45 -0.50 3.20 7.39
CA PRO A 45 -0.78 1.95 6.71
C PRO A 45 -1.99 2.00 5.80
N ALA A 46 -3.05 2.72 6.18
CA ALA A 46 -4.22 2.89 5.32
C ALA A 46 -3.90 3.66 4.04
N GLN A 47 -3.08 4.71 4.14
CA GLN A 47 -2.65 5.45 2.95
C GLN A 47 -1.83 4.56 2.01
N LEU A 48 -0.96 3.72 2.56
CA LEU A 48 -0.18 2.77 1.75
C LEU A 48 -1.11 1.77 1.06
N ALA A 49 -2.07 1.21 1.79
CA ALA A 49 -3.03 0.26 1.22
C ALA A 49 -3.79 0.87 0.05
N LEU A 50 -4.28 2.10 0.22
CA LEU A 50 -4.99 2.81 -0.85
C LEU A 50 -4.10 3.00 -2.08
N ALA A 51 -2.86 3.44 -1.88
CA ALA A 51 -1.94 3.69 -2.98
C ALA A 51 -1.58 2.40 -3.73
N LEU A 52 -1.33 1.31 -3.00
CA LEU A 52 -1.03 0.01 -3.61
C LEU A 52 -2.20 -0.48 -4.47
N LEU A 53 -3.41 -0.42 -3.93
CA LEU A 53 -4.58 -0.90 -4.66
C LEU A 53 -4.93 0.00 -5.84
N ALA A 54 -4.79 1.32 -5.70
CA ALA A 54 -5.05 2.23 -6.81
C ALA A 54 -4.09 1.97 -7.98
N ASP A 55 -2.82 1.75 -7.68
CA ASP A 55 -1.83 1.44 -8.71
C ASP A 55 -2.07 0.08 -9.34
N HIS A 56 -2.32 -0.93 -8.51
CA HIS A 56 -2.49 -2.31 -8.98
C HIS A 56 -3.78 -2.51 -9.77
N LEU A 57 -4.90 -1.99 -9.26
CA LEU A 57 -6.20 -2.22 -9.88
C LEU A 57 -6.46 -1.31 -11.07
N GLY A 58 -5.85 -0.12 -11.10
CA GLY A 58 -6.15 0.88 -12.11
C GLY A 58 -7.60 1.36 -12.05
N ASP A 59 -8.24 1.24 -10.88
CA ASP A 59 -9.65 1.56 -10.65
C ASP A 59 -9.76 2.21 -9.27
N ASP A 60 -9.97 3.51 -9.26
CA ASP A 60 -9.99 4.30 -8.03
C ASP A 60 -11.14 3.91 -7.11
N ALA A 61 -12.32 3.62 -7.68
CA ALA A 61 -13.48 3.22 -6.88
C ALA A 61 -13.24 1.87 -6.19
N ALA A 62 -12.65 0.91 -6.89
CA ALA A 62 -12.32 -0.38 -6.32
C ALA A 62 -11.26 -0.25 -5.21
N ALA A 63 -10.27 0.61 -5.39
CA ALA A 63 -9.26 0.88 -4.38
C ALA A 63 -9.89 1.47 -3.12
N LEU A 64 -10.77 2.46 -3.28
CA LEU A 64 -11.48 3.07 -2.15
C LEU A 64 -12.39 2.07 -1.41
N ALA A 65 -12.96 1.11 -2.14
CA ALA A 65 -13.84 0.11 -1.55
C ALA A 65 -13.09 -0.97 -0.77
N ASN A 66 -11.80 -1.20 -1.06
CA ASN A 66 -11.07 -2.35 -0.53
C ASN A 66 -9.86 -2.01 0.35
N TYR A 67 -9.43 -0.74 0.44
CA TYR A 67 -8.17 -0.41 1.10
C TYR A 67 -8.16 -0.72 2.60
N GLU A 68 -9.28 -0.52 3.30
CA GLU A 68 -9.31 -0.75 4.75
C GLU A 68 -9.09 -2.22 5.08
N ARG A 69 -9.76 -3.12 4.37
CA ARG A 69 -9.58 -4.55 4.55
C ARG A 69 -8.15 -4.96 4.20
N PHE A 70 -7.64 -4.46 3.07
CA PHE A 70 -6.27 -4.76 2.63
C PHE A 70 -5.24 -4.25 3.66
N MET A 71 -5.47 -3.08 4.23
CA MET A 71 -4.62 -2.54 5.28
C MET A 71 -4.57 -3.48 6.48
N ARG A 72 -5.73 -3.93 6.97
CA ARG A 72 -5.80 -4.82 8.14
C ARG A 72 -5.19 -6.19 7.87
N GLU A 73 -5.43 -6.75 6.68
CA GLU A 73 -5.03 -8.13 6.37
C GLU A 73 -3.61 -8.25 5.86
N VAL A 74 -3.08 -7.23 5.22
CA VAL A 74 -1.77 -7.29 4.58
C VAL A 74 -0.80 -6.25 5.15
N VAL A 75 -1.10 -4.96 4.99
CA VAL A 75 -0.15 -3.89 5.30
C VAL A 75 0.25 -3.89 6.77
N ALA A 76 -0.70 -4.12 7.67
CA ALA A 76 -0.44 -4.15 9.10
C ALA A 76 0.50 -5.27 9.53
N HIS A 77 0.70 -6.27 8.69
CA HIS A 77 1.53 -7.45 8.97
C HIS A 77 2.85 -7.47 8.19
N LEU A 78 3.16 -6.41 7.43
CA LEU A 78 4.42 -6.36 6.70
C LEU A 78 5.59 -6.11 7.63
N ASP A 79 6.76 -6.67 7.29
CA ASP A 79 8.00 -6.47 8.03
C ASP A 79 8.60 -5.08 7.74
N ASN A 80 9.70 -4.73 8.41
CA ASN A 80 10.37 -3.45 8.21
C ASN A 80 10.75 -3.20 6.75
N ALA A 81 11.23 -4.24 6.07
CA ALA A 81 11.44 -4.22 4.63
C ALA A 81 10.56 -5.30 4.02
N TRP A 82 9.85 -4.99 2.94
CA TRP A 82 8.90 -5.93 2.37
C TRP A 82 8.87 -5.83 0.85
N ARG A 83 8.33 -6.88 0.25
CA ARG A 83 8.13 -6.97 -1.19
C ARG A 83 6.81 -7.67 -1.46
N LEU A 84 6.00 -7.07 -2.32
CA LEU A 84 4.73 -7.64 -2.80
C LEU A 84 4.74 -7.61 -4.32
N THR A 85 4.27 -8.68 -4.93
CA THR A 85 4.04 -8.71 -6.38
C THR A 85 2.57 -8.46 -6.68
N SER A 86 2.26 -8.19 -7.95
CA SER A 86 0.87 -8.09 -8.40
C SER A 86 0.09 -9.37 -8.03
N ALA A 87 0.72 -10.54 -8.17
CA ALA A 87 0.08 -11.80 -7.81
C ALA A 87 -0.22 -11.91 -6.33
N ASP A 88 0.67 -11.40 -5.46
CA ASP A 88 0.44 -11.39 -4.02
C ASP A 88 -0.77 -10.55 -3.66
N ILE A 89 -0.91 -9.38 -4.29
CA ILE A 89 -2.05 -8.49 -4.05
C ILE A 89 -3.35 -9.15 -4.53
N ASP A 90 -3.35 -9.74 -5.71
CA ASP A 90 -4.52 -10.45 -6.23
C ASP A 90 -4.95 -11.58 -5.29
N ALA A 91 -4.00 -12.36 -4.79
CA ALA A 91 -4.29 -13.46 -3.88
C ALA A 91 -4.92 -12.94 -2.58
N ALA A 92 -4.44 -11.82 -2.06
CA ALA A 92 -4.99 -11.22 -0.85
C ALA A 92 -6.42 -10.72 -1.07
N LEU A 93 -6.69 -10.09 -2.21
CA LEU A 93 -8.02 -9.59 -2.55
C LEU A 93 -9.02 -10.73 -2.75
N ASP A 94 -8.58 -11.84 -3.34
CA ASP A 94 -9.43 -12.99 -3.60
C ASP A 94 -9.86 -13.72 -2.34
N ARG A 95 -9.13 -13.57 -1.23
CA ARG A 95 -9.48 -14.21 0.04
C ARG A 95 -10.65 -13.54 0.76
N GLY A 96 -10.99 -12.36 0.35
CA GLY A 96 -12.11 -11.60 0.93
C GLY A 96 -13.42 -12.07 0.37
#